data_c55ea703f54efd2ac635d08f1b47795f
#
_entry.id   c55ea703f54efd2ac635d08f1b47795f
#
_cell.length_a   1.000
_cell.length_b   1.000
_cell.length_c   1.000
_cell.angle_alpha   90.00
_cell.angle_beta   90.00
_cell.angle_gamma   90.00
#
_symmetry.space_group_name_H-M   'P 1'
#
loop_
_entity.id
_entity.type
_entity.pdbx_description
1 polymer ?
#
loop_
_entity_poly.entity_id
_entity_poly.type
_entity_poly.pdbx_seq_one_letter_code
_entity_poly.pdbx_strand_id
1 'polypeptide(L)'
;MQTMLVTGGAGFIGANFVRLMRQARPDTRVTVLDKLTYAGNRANLADLDIDFVEGDIADSATVEPLVAAADVVVHFAAESHNDNSLRDPSPFIHTNLVGTFTLLEACRKHDTR
;
A
#
# COMPACT_ATOMS: atom_id res chain seq x y z
N MET A 1 9.08 6.39 18.07
CA MET A 1 9.04 5.43 16.94
C MET A 1 8.04 5.92 15.91
N GLN A 2 8.46 6.00 14.64
CA GLN A 2 7.59 6.41 13.55
C GLN A 2 6.92 5.18 12.94
N THR A 3 5.66 5.31 12.57
CA THR A 3 4.92 4.26 11.87
C THR A 3 4.66 4.69 10.44
N MET A 4 5.00 3.85 9.49
CA MET A 4 4.82 4.10 8.06
C MET A 4 3.88 3.07 7.47
N LEU A 5 2.84 3.53 6.75
CA LEU A 5 1.97 2.66 5.97
C LEU A 5 2.42 2.71 4.51
N VAL A 6 2.69 1.55 3.93
CA VAL A 6 3.10 1.43 2.53
C VAL A 6 2.03 0.64 1.79
N THR A 7 1.35 1.26 0.84
CA THR A 7 0.39 0.57 0.00
C THR A 7 1.10 0.03 -1.24
N GLY A 8 0.76 -1.20 -1.64
CA GLY A 8 1.43 -1.84 -2.77
C GLY A 8 2.84 -2.29 -2.46
N GLY A 9 3.16 -2.51 -1.17
CA GLY A 9 4.50 -2.88 -0.74
C GLY A 9 4.95 -4.26 -1.14
N ALA A 10 4.05 -5.12 -1.66
CA ALA A 10 4.41 -6.45 -2.15
C ALA A 10 4.72 -6.45 -3.65
N GLY A 11 4.51 -5.34 -4.37
CA GLY A 11 4.88 -5.20 -5.77
C GLY A 11 6.38 -4.99 -5.92
N PHE A 12 6.86 -4.94 -7.18
CA PHE A 12 8.29 -4.85 -7.45
C PHE A 12 8.92 -3.59 -6.84
N ILE A 13 8.37 -2.42 -7.15
CA ILE A 13 8.91 -1.15 -6.66
C ILE A 13 8.68 -1.01 -5.16
N GLY A 14 7.47 -1.33 -4.71
CA GLY A 14 7.11 -1.20 -3.30
C GLY A 14 7.94 -2.10 -2.39
N ALA A 15 8.18 -3.36 -2.81
CA ALA A 15 8.98 -4.29 -2.01
C ALA A 15 10.43 -3.82 -1.88
N ASN A 16 11.01 -3.26 -2.94
CA ASN A 16 12.35 -2.70 -2.89
C ASN A 16 12.41 -1.48 -1.97
N PHE A 17 11.38 -0.64 -1.99
CA PHE A 17 11.29 0.50 -1.09
C PHE A 17 11.21 0.04 0.37
N VAL A 18 10.35 -0.95 0.66
CA VAL A 18 10.19 -1.46 2.03
C VAL A 18 11.51 -2.06 2.53
N ARG A 19 12.21 -2.81 1.69
CA ARG A 19 13.50 -3.40 2.03
C ARG A 19 14.52 -2.31 2.36
N LEU A 20 14.57 -1.26 1.54
CA LEU A 20 15.44 -0.12 1.79
C LEU A 20 15.13 0.58 3.10
N MET A 21 13.84 0.79 3.40
CA MET A 21 13.42 1.45 4.64
C MET A 21 13.78 0.63 5.86
N ARG A 22 13.64 -0.71 5.81
CA ARG A 22 14.03 -1.55 6.94
C ARG A 22 15.53 -1.49 7.21
N GLN A 23 16.34 -1.31 6.18
CA GLN A 23 17.79 -1.16 6.34
C GLN A 23 18.18 0.22 6.82
N ALA A 24 17.58 1.26 6.23
CA ALA A 24 17.94 2.64 6.52
C ALA A 24 17.36 3.15 7.84
N ARG A 25 16.18 2.67 8.21
CA ARG A 25 15.46 3.12 9.41
C ARG A 25 14.89 1.94 10.19
N PRO A 26 15.74 1.18 10.88
CA PRO A 26 15.29 -0.04 11.55
C PRO A 26 14.34 0.22 12.72
N ASP A 27 14.29 1.45 13.24
CA ASP A 27 13.39 1.85 14.32
C ASP A 27 12.02 2.30 13.82
N THR A 28 11.85 2.45 12.50
CA THR A 28 10.55 2.78 11.90
C THR A 28 9.73 1.51 11.76
N ARG A 29 8.49 1.53 12.26
CA ARG A 29 7.56 0.42 12.08
C ARG A 29 6.90 0.55 10.71
N VAL A 30 7.00 -0.49 9.89
CA VAL A 30 6.43 -0.51 8.55
C VAL A 30 5.25 -1.47 8.52
N THR A 31 4.09 -0.97 8.09
CA THR A 31 2.90 -1.76 7.80
C THR A 31 2.68 -1.73 6.30
N VAL A 32 2.52 -2.89 5.67
CA VAL A 32 2.27 -3.01 4.24
C VAL A 32 0.82 -3.40 4.02
N LEU A 33 0.12 -2.65 3.19
CA LEU A 33 -1.22 -2.98 2.71
C LEU A 33 -1.13 -3.31 1.23
N ASP A 34 -1.52 -4.52 0.85
CA ASP A 34 -1.45 -4.96 -0.54
C ASP A 34 -2.60 -5.92 -0.84
N LYS A 35 -3.22 -5.75 -2.00
CA LYS A 35 -4.31 -6.61 -2.46
C LYS A 35 -3.81 -7.93 -3.01
N LEU A 36 -2.51 -8.04 -3.30
CA LEU A 36 -1.87 -9.24 -3.85
C LEU A 36 -2.48 -9.67 -5.19
N THR A 37 -2.70 -8.70 -6.07
CA THR A 37 -3.11 -8.98 -7.45
C THR A 37 -1.90 -9.48 -8.25
N TYR A 38 -2.05 -9.55 -9.57
CA TYR A 38 -1.00 -10.08 -10.44
C TYR A 38 0.38 -9.44 -10.27
N ALA A 39 0.43 -8.18 -9.82
CA ALA A 39 1.69 -7.46 -9.64
C ALA A 39 2.28 -7.62 -8.23
N GLY A 40 1.50 -8.13 -7.27
CA GLY A 40 1.92 -8.25 -5.88
C GLY A 40 2.26 -9.68 -5.51
N ASN A 41 3.27 -9.84 -4.66
CA ASN A 41 3.69 -11.15 -4.17
C ASN A 41 4.21 -11.01 -2.75
N ARG A 42 3.49 -11.57 -1.78
CA ARG A 42 3.87 -11.51 -0.38
C ARG A 42 5.26 -12.12 -0.13
N ALA A 43 5.68 -13.09 -0.95
CA ALA A 43 6.99 -13.70 -0.83
C ALA A 43 8.13 -12.69 -0.99
N ASN A 44 7.89 -11.57 -1.70
CA ASN A 44 8.89 -10.51 -1.84
C ASN A 44 9.28 -9.88 -0.49
N LEU A 45 8.43 -10.04 0.53
CA LEU A 45 8.60 -9.43 1.85
C LEU A 45 8.80 -10.46 2.96
N ALA A 46 8.92 -11.76 2.61
CA ALA A 46 8.89 -12.84 3.59
C ALA A 46 10.03 -12.79 4.60
N ASP A 47 11.17 -12.21 4.21
CA ASP A 47 12.36 -12.10 5.07
C ASP A 47 12.43 -10.79 5.86
N LEU A 48 11.39 -9.95 5.79
CA LEU A 48 11.40 -8.63 6.42
C LEU A 48 10.51 -8.61 7.67
N ASP A 49 10.96 -7.87 8.67
CA ASP A 49 10.20 -7.63 9.90
C ASP A 49 9.22 -6.48 9.66
N ILE A 50 8.04 -6.80 9.19
CA ILE A 50 6.98 -5.84 8.88
C ILE A 50 5.64 -6.40 9.31
N ASP A 51 4.65 -5.52 9.46
CA ASP A 51 3.26 -5.91 9.59
C ASP A 51 2.65 -5.96 8.18
N PHE A 52 1.90 -7.00 7.88
CA PHE A 52 1.30 -7.16 6.56
C PHE A 52 -0.22 -7.30 6.68
N VAL A 53 -0.94 -6.51 5.88
CA VAL A 53 -2.40 -6.57 5.77
C VAL A 53 -2.75 -6.81 4.30
N GLU A 54 -3.47 -7.88 4.02
CA GLU A 54 -4.01 -8.11 2.68
C GLU A 54 -5.36 -7.41 2.59
N GLY A 55 -5.49 -6.47 1.64
CA GLY A 55 -6.72 -5.71 1.50
C GLY A 55 -6.66 -4.72 0.35
N ASP A 56 -7.80 -4.09 0.09
CA ASP A 56 -7.98 -3.16 -1.01
C ASP A 56 -7.95 -1.73 -0.49
N ILE A 57 -7.16 -0.86 -1.11
CA ILE A 57 -7.11 0.56 -0.73
C ILE A 57 -8.45 1.28 -0.97
N ALA A 58 -9.33 0.71 -1.78
CA ALA A 58 -10.67 1.26 -2.00
C ALA A 58 -11.64 0.93 -0.86
N ASP A 59 -11.26 0.04 0.05
CA ASP A 59 -12.09 -0.34 1.19
C ASP A 59 -11.75 0.55 2.38
N SER A 60 -12.60 1.55 2.65
CA SER A 60 -12.36 2.50 3.73
C SER A 60 -12.31 1.85 5.11
N ALA A 61 -13.07 0.77 5.32
CA ALA A 61 -13.03 0.06 6.60
C ALA A 61 -11.68 -0.58 6.89
N THR A 62 -10.95 -0.99 5.83
CA THR A 62 -9.58 -1.49 5.96
C THR A 62 -8.58 -0.35 6.10
N VAL A 63 -8.74 0.70 5.30
CA VAL A 63 -7.75 1.77 5.16
C VAL A 63 -7.74 2.71 6.36
N GLU A 64 -8.90 3.11 6.88
CA GLU A 64 -8.97 4.14 7.91
C GLU A 64 -8.19 3.80 9.18
N PRO A 65 -8.32 2.58 9.77
CA PRO A 65 -7.55 2.28 10.97
C PRO A 65 -6.04 2.29 10.72
N LEU A 66 -5.61 1.86 9.54
CA LEU A 66 -4.19 1.83 9.19
C LEU A 66 -3.63 3.24 9.04
N VAL A 67 -4.38 4.12 8.39
CA VAL A 67 -3.97 5.52 8.22
C VAL A 67 -3.96 6.25 9.56
N ALA A 68 -4.97 6.00 10.40
CA ALA A 68 -5.06 6.63 11.72
C ALA A 68 -3.85 6.27 12.60
N ALA A 69 -3.31 5.08 12.45
CA ALA A 69 -2.15 4.61 13.22
C ALA A 69 -0.82 5.04 12.61
N ALA A 70 -0.82 5.56 11.38
CA ALA A 70 0.42 5.88 10.66
C ALA A 70 0.80 7.35 10.81
N ASP A 71 2.10 7.61 10.85
CA ASP A 71 2.64 8.96 10.79
C ASP A 71 2.81 9.43 9.35
N VAL A 72 3.07 8.49 8.44
CA VAL A 72 3.28 8.78 7.02
C VAL A 72 2.74 7.63 6.17
N VAL A 73 2.22 7.96 5.00
CA VAL A 73 1.71 7.00 4.02
C VAL A 73 2.51 7.13 2.75
N VAL A 74 3.00 6.00 2.23
CA VAL A 74 3.68 5.94 0.93
C VAL A 74 2.86 5.02 0.03
N HIS A 75 2.39 5.55 -1.09
CA HIS A 75 1.38 4.89 -1.92
C HIS A 75 1.97 4.37 -3.22
N PHE A 76 2.13 3.06 -3.32
CA PHE A 76 2.55 2.38 -4.55
C PHE A 76 1.42 1.53 -5.16
N ALA A 77 0.30 1.37 -4.46
CA ALA A 77 -0.78 0.52 -4.94
C ALA A 77 -1.46 1.14 -6.16
N ALA A 78 -1.33 0.48 -7.30
CA ALA A 78 -1.93 0.92 -8.55
C ALA A 78 -1.98 -0.26 -9.53
N GLU A 79 -3.00 -0.28 -10.37
CA GLU A 79 -3.06 -1.19 -11.51
C GLU A 79 -2.33 -0.53 -12.66
N SER A 80 -1.17 -1.07 -13.06
CA SER A 80 -0.32 -0.46 -14.08
C SER A 80 -0.11 -1.35 -15.30
N HIS A 81 -0.70 -2.53 -15.33
CA HIS A 81 -0.51 -3.49 -16.42
C HIS A 81 -1.45 -3.17 -17.57
N ASN A 82 -0.91 -2.59 -18.65
CA ASN A 82 -1.71 -2.07 -19.78
C ASN A 82 -2.60 -3.11 -20.45
N ASP A 83 -2.10 -4.33 -20.63
CA ASP A 83 -2.88 -5.39 -21.29
C ASP A 83 -4.15 -5.71 -20.52
N ASN A 84 -4.07 -5.77 -19.21
CA ASN A 84 -5.23 -6.01 -18.35
C ASN A 84 -6.20 -4.83 -18.39
N SER A 85 -5.71 -3.61 -18.45
CA SER A 85 -6.58 -2.42 -18.50
C SER A 85 -7.30 -2.29 -19.83
N LEU A 86 -6.73 -2.82 -20.91
CA LEU A 86 -7.37 -2.81 -22.21
C LEU A 86 -8.49 -3.85 -22.33
N ARG A 87 -8.35 -5.00 -21.63
CA ARG A 87 -9.38 -6.06 -21.63
C ARG A 87 -10.53 -5.71 -20.71
N ASP A 88 -10.22 -5.25 -19.51
CA ASP A 88 -11.20 -4.88 -18.50
C ASP A 88 -10.63 -3.73 -17.69
N PRO A 89 -11.09 -2.51 -17.97
CA PRO A 89 -10.56 -1.33 -17.27
C PRO A 89 -11.06 -1.18 -15.83
N SER A 90 -12.07 -1.96 -15.40
CA SER A 90 -12.67 -1.78 -14.07
C SER A 90 -11.66 -1.90 -12.93
N PRO A 91 -10.79 -2.92 -12.86
CA PRO A 91 -9.80 -2.97 -11.78
C PRO A 91 -8.85 -1.79 -11.80
N PHE A 92 -8.46 -1.32 -12.99
CA PHE A 92 -7.58 -0.16 -13.15
C PHE A 92 -8.24 1.10 -12.61
N ILE A 93 -9.49 1.35 -12.96
CA ILE A 93 -10.26 2.50 -12.49
C ILE A 93 -10.49 2.40 -10.98
N HIS A 94 -10.89 1.23 -10.51
CA HIS A 94 -11.18 1.01 -9.09
C HIS A 94 -9.94 1.28 -8.23
N THR A 95 -8.80 0.73 -8.57
CA THR A 95 -7.57 0.92 -7.80
C THR A 95 -7.01 2.32 -7.97
N ASN A 96 -6.90 2.82 -9.20
CA ASN A 96 -6.19 4.07 -9.45
C ASN A 96 -7.02 5.32 -9.16
N LEU A 97 -8.34 5.26 -9.29
CA LEU A 97 -9.22 6.39 -8.98
C LEU A 97 -9.88 6.23 -7.63
N VAL A 98 -10.67 5.18 -7.44
CA VAL A 98 -11.45 5.00 -6.21
C VAL A 98 -10.53 4.71 -5.04
N GLY A 99 -9.54 3.83 -5.22
CA GLY A 99 -8.60 3.48 -4.16
C GLY A 99 -7.77 4.67 -3.71
N THR A 100 -7.24 5.44 -4.65
CA THR A 100 -6.46 6.64 -4.32
C THR A 100 -7.31 7.68 -3.61
N PHE A 101 -8.55 7.89 -4.09
CA PHE A 101 -9.47 8.80 -3.44
C PHE A 101 -9.75 8.36 -1.99
N THR A 102 -10.02 7.07 -1.77
CA THR A 102 -10.28 6.54 -0.43
C THR A 102 -9.10 6.77 0.50
N LEU A 103 -7.88 6.52 0.01
CA LEU A 103 -6.67 6.72 0.77
C LEU A 103 -6.45 8.18 1.14
N LEU A 104 -6.64 9.09 0.17
CA LEU A 104 -6.47 10.52 0.41
C LEU A 104 -7.51 11.06 1.39
N GLU A 105 -8.75 10.60 1.30
CA GLU A 105 -9.78 10.99 2.25
C GLU A 105 -9.45 10.54 3.68
N ALA A 106 -8.91 9.32 3.82
CA ALA A 106 -8.48 8.83 5.12
C ALA A 106 -7.32 9.67 5.67
N CYS A 107 -6.35 10.01 4.83
CA CYS A 107 -5.23 10.86 5.24
C CYS A 107 -5.72 12.25 5.67
N ARG A 108 -6.64 12.82 4.94
CA ARG A 108 -7.22 14.13 5.27
C ARG A 108 -7.95 14.07 6.61
N LYS A 109 -8.78 13.03 6.80
CA LYS A 109 -9.58 12.86 8.02
C LYS A 109 -8.70 12.70 9.27
N HIS A 110 -7.59 11.99 9.13
CA HIS A 110 -6.69 11.70 10.26
C HIS A 110 -5.43 12.57 10.27
N ASP A 111 -5.37 13.58 9.42
CA ASP A 111 -4.23 14.51 9.30
C ASP A 111 -2.90 13.76 9.12
N THR A 112 -2.89 12.78 8.25
CA THR A 112 -1.72 11.92 7.98
C THR A 112 -1.08 12.34 6.65
N ARG A 113 0.24 12.29 6.63
CA ARG A 113 1.02 12.58 5.43
C ARG A 113 1.06 11.43 4.43
#